data_98a8e4ced47f529e7cb5d4b8753b2396
#
_entry.id   98a8e4ced47f529e7cb5d4b8753b2396
#
_cell.length_a   1.000
_cell.length_b   1.000
_cell.length_c   1.000
_cell.angle_alpha   90.00
_cell.angle_beta   90.00
_cell.angle_gamma   90.00
#
_symmetry.space_group_name_H-M   'P 1'
#
loop_
_entity.id
_entity.type
_entity.pdbx_description
1 polymer ?
#
loop_
_entity_poly.entity_id
_entity_poly.type
_entity_poly.pdbx_seq_one_letter_code
_entity_poly.pdbx_strand_id
1 'polypeptide(L)'
;MENLINYIQSRVPLTQKDIDLIKNSFVSEEIPAQTNLLEAGKVERYIYFLDTGIVKGFQNIEGKIVVQHLVTEQDFFTSLDSFMTETPSLDYYETITESRVIKISKLDFDILQKETNFWAIFVKEVTNEHLSCKLERVKDFQTLTGKERYLKFVNQYPKLALNVSIDNIASFLGMEPQSLSRI
;
A
#
# COMPACT_ATOMS: atom_id res chain seq x y z
N MET A 1 5.58 11.02 -11.16
CA MET A 1 6.98 10.57 -11.37
C MET A 1 7.97 11.29 -10.46
N GLU A 2 7.89 12.61 -10.33
CA GLU A 2 8.80 13.39 -9.45
C GLU A 2 8.69 12.95 -7.98
N ASN A 3 7.49 12.77 -7.45
CA ASN A 3 7.28 12.30 -6.08
C ASN A 3 7.90 10.91 -5.83
N LEU A 4 7.80 9.99 -6.80
CA LEU A 4 8.45 8.67 -6.71
C LEU A 4 9.97 8.81 -6.64
N ILE A 5 10.57 9.64 -7.51
CA ILE A 5 12.02 9.85 -7.52
C ILE A 5 12.48 10.45 -6.19
N ASN A 6 11.79 11.49 -5.70
CA ASN A 6 12.08 12.12 -4.41
C ASN A 6 11.96 11.12 -3.25
N TYR A 7 10.93 10.26 -3.28
CA TYR A 7 10.73 9.20 -2.29
C TYR A 7 11.90 8.22 -2.28
N ILE A 8 12.36 7.76 -3.45
CA ILE A 8 13.52 6.86 -3.56
C ILE A 8 14.79 7.57 -3.11
N GLN A 9 15.03 8.82 -3.56
CA GLN A 9 16.22 9.60 -3.19
C GLN A 9 16.33 9.90 -1.69
N SER A 10 15.20 9.99 -0.99
CA SER A 10 15.22 10.18 0.47
C SER A 10 15.77 8.97 1.24
N ARG A 11 15.88 7.80 0.60
CA ARG A 11 16.34 6.54 1.20
C ARG A 11 17.68 6.05 0.66
N VAL A 12 17.94 6.30 -0.62
CA VAL A 12 19.16 5.86 -1.29
C VAL A 12 19.67 6.94 -2.24
N PRO A 13 20.99 7.16 -2.33
CA PRO A 13 21.55 8.08 -3.31
C PRO A 13 21.33 7.55 -4.73
N LEU A 14 20.91 8.42 -5.64
CA LEU A 14 20.69 8.11 -7.05
C LEU A 14 21.63 8.92 -7.95
N THR A 15 22.20 8.25 -8.94
CA THR A 15 22.87 8.92 -10.07
C THR A 15 21.84 9.33 -11.13
N GLN A 16 22.25 10.16 -12.09
CA GLN A 16 21.37 10.51 -13.22
C GLN A 16 20.95 9.27 -14.02
N LYS A 17 21.85 8.30 -14.20
CA LYS A 17 21.56 7.03 -14.87
C LYS A 17 20.48 6.25 -14.13
N ASP A 18 20.52 6.22 -12.79
CA ASP A 18 19.50 5.53 -11.97
C ASP A 18 18.13 6.20 -12.13
N ILE A 19 18.08 7.53 -12.15
CA ILE A 19 16.86 8.31 -12.39
C ILE A 19 16.27 7.99 -13.76
N ASP A 20 17.10 7.91 -14.79
CA ASP A 20 16.65 7.59 -16.16
C ASP A 20 16.12 6.14 -16.25
N LEU A 21 16.75 5.19 -15.56
CA LEU A 21 16.26 3.81 -15.44
C LEU A 21 14.90 3.76 -14.72
N ILE A 22 14.73 4.46 -13.60
CA ILE A 22 13.45 4.55 -12.89
C ILE A 22 12.36 5.09 -13.81
N LYS A 23 12.62 6.19 -14.53
CA LYS A 23 11.66 6.80 -15.45
C LYS A 23 11.22 5.87 -16.57
N ASN A 24 12.11 5.00 -17.04
CA ASN A 24 11.83 4.04 -18.11
C ASN A 24 11.11 2.77 -17.60
N SER A 25 11.28 2.41 -16.31
CA SER A 25 10.71 1.19 -15.72
C SER A 25 9.33 1.41 -15.10
N PHE A 26 8.95 2.65 -14.80
CA PHE A 26 7.68 2.96 -14.16
C PHE A 26 6.71 3.67 -15.09
N VAL A 27 5.44 3.32 -15.00
CA VAL A 27 4.34 3.91 -15.78
C VAL A 27 3.33 4.55 -14.83
N SER A 28 2.96 5.81 -15.12
CA SER A 28 1.91 6.53 -14.37
C SER A 28 0.54 6.31 -15.00
N GLU A 29 -0.48 6.12 -14.16
CA GLU A 29 -1.86 5.88 -14.58
C GLU A 29 -2.83 6.58 -13.63
N GLU A 30 -3.86 7.25 -14.21
CA GLU A 30 -4.99 7.81 -13.46
C GLU A 30 -6.09 6.75 -13.35
N ILE A 31 -6.53 6.48 -12.14
CA ILE A 31 -7.51 5.44 -11.84
C ILE A 31 -8.73 6.09 -11.19
N PRO A 32 -9.95 5.89 -11.74
CA PRO A 32 -11.18 6.36 -11.11
C PRO A 32 -11.37 5.80 -9.71
N ALA A 33 -12.17 6.48 -8.89
CA ALA A 33 -12.60 5.93 -7.60
C ALA A 33 -13.37 4.60 -7.79
N GLN A 34 -13.33 3.75 -6.77
CA GLN A 34 -14.04 2.45 -6.72
C GLN A 34 -13.64 1.50 -7.87
N THR A 35 -12.37 1.52 -8.26
CA THR A 35 -11.81 0.67 -9.32
C THR A 35 -10.90 -0.39 -8.70
N ASN A 36 -11.11 -1.66 -9.05
CA ASN A 36 -10.22 -2.75 -8.65
C ASN A 36 -8.92 -2.69 -9.45
N LEU A 37 -7.80 -2.60 -8.74
CA LEU A 37 -6.44 -2.75 -9.27
C LEU A 37 -6.01 -4.22 -9.27
N LEU A 38 -6.46 -4.97 -8.26
CA LEU A 38 -6.28 -6.42 -8.12
C LEU A 38 -7.57 -7.05 -7.61
N GLU A 39 -7.89 -8.22 -8.13
CA GLU A 39 -8.98 -9.08 -7.64
C GLU A 39 -8.43 -10.42 -7.16
N ALA A 40 -9.00 -10.97 -6.09
CA ALA A 40 -8.64 -12.31 -5.63
C ALA A 40 -8.80 -13.35 -6.75
N GLY A 41 -7.88 -14.30 -6.79
CA GLY A 41 -7.78 -15.31 -7.86
C GLY A 41 -6.97 -14.85 -9.08
N LYS A 42 -6.60 -13.57 -9.17
CA LYS A 42 -5.66 -13.06 -10.18
C LYS A 42 -4.24 -13.04 -9.63
N VAL A 43 -3.26 -13.14 -10.52
CA VAL A 43 -1.84 -12.98 -10.18
C VAL A 43 -1.51 -11.49 -10.18
N GLU A 44 -0.90 -11.01 -9.09
CA GLU A 44 -0.39 -9.64 -9.03
C GLU A 44 0.83 -9.48 -9.94
N ARG A 45 0.76 -8.52 -10.84
CA ARG A 45 1.82 -8.28 -11.84
C ARG A 45 2.59 -6.99 -11.63
N TYR A 46 2.16 -6.18 -10.66
CA TYR A 46 2.71 -4.85 -10.45
C TYR A 46 2.99 -4.56 -8.98
N ILE A 47 4.00 -3.74 -8.74
CA ILE A 47 4.12 -2.98 -7.50
C ILE A 47 3.68 -1.56 -7.83
N TYR A 48 2.89 -0.96 -6.96
CA TYR A 48 2.32 0.37 -7.12
C TYR A 48 2.89 1.34 -6.11
N PHE A 49 3.19 2.54 -6.55
CA PHE A 49 3.41 3.72 -5.72
C PHE A 49 2.19 4.62 -5.85
N LEU A 50 1.55 4.95 -4.74
CA LEU A 50 0.40 5.85 -4.73
C LEU A 50 0.89 7.30 -4.73
N ASP A 51 0.79 7.96 -5.88
CA ASP A 51 1.20 9.36 -6.03
C ASP A 51 0.17 10.31 -5.41
N THR A 52 -1.11 10.07 -5.68
CA THR A 52 -2.26 10.77 -5.07
C THR A 52 -3.44 9.82 -4.89
N GLY A 53 -4.30 10.10 -3.90
CA GLY A 53 -5.52 9.35 -3.66
C GLY A 53 -5.46 8.45 -2.43
N ILE A 54 -6.39 7.49 -2.36
CA ILE A 54 -6.51 6.51 -1.27
C ILE A 54 -6.87 5.16 -1.86
N VAL A 55 -6.16 4.11 -1.45
CA VAL A 55 -6.39 2.72 -1.85
C VAL A 55 -6.62 1.87 -0.61
N LYS A 56 -7.54 0.92 -0.67
CA LYS A 56 -7.69 -0.14 0.34
C LYS A 56 -7.23 -1.49 -0.22
N GLY A 57 -6.55 -2.26 0.62
CA GLY A 57 -6.28 -3.68 0.41
C GLY A 57 -7.12 -4.50 1.37
N PHE A 58 -7.86 -5.50 0.89
CA PHE A 58 -8.76 -6.30 1.69
C PHE A 58 -8.88 -7.73 1.19
N GLN A 59 -9.39 -8.61 2.05
CA GLN A 59 -9.81 -9.96 1.69
C GLN A 59 -11.30 -10.11 1.94
N ASN A 60 -11.95 -10.99 1.16
CA ASN A 60 -13.31 -11.43 1.41
C ASN A 60 -13.25 -12.85 2.00
N ILE A 61 -13.47 -12.95 3.30
CA ILE A 61 -13.44 -14.22 4.03
C ILE A 61 -14.89 -14.61 4.33
N GLU A 62 -15.42 -15.55 3.57
CA GLU A 62 -16.81 -16.07 3.73
C GLU A 62 -17.89 -14.96 3.73
N GLY A 63 -17.71 -13.96 2.87
CA GLY A 63 -18.63 -12.81 2.77
C GLY A 63 -18.29 -11.64 3.69
N LYS A 64 -17.33 -11.79 4.61
CA LYS A 64 -16.84 -10.71 5.47
C LYS A 64 -15.64 -10.00 4.83
N ILE A 65 -15.77 -8.69 4.65
CA ILE A 65 -14.67 -7.85 4.17
C ILE A 65 -13.72 -7.55 5.31
N VAL A 66 -12.47 -7.98 5.16
CA VAL A 66 -11.39 -7.74 6.13
C VAL A 66 -10.36 -6.81 5.50
N VAL A 67 -10.41 -5.53 5.90
CA VAL A 67 -9.46 -4.51 5.43
C VAL A 67 -8.12 -4.70 6.12
N GLN A 68 -7.10 -4.98 5.34
CA GLN A 68 -5.73 -5.21 5.84
C GLN A 68 -4.82 -4.00 5.60
N HIS A 69 -5.11 -3.21 4.57
CA HIS A 69 -4.33 -2.04 4.17
C HIS A 69 -5.24 -0.84 3.90
N LEU A 70 -4.85 0.32 4.40
CA LEU A 70 -5.34 1.62 3.99
C LEU A 70 -4.12 2.43 3.57
N VAL A 71 -3.96 2.62 2.27
CA VAL A 71 -2.79 3.24 1.65
C VAL A 71 -3.10 4.69 1.36
N THR A 72 -2.23 5.58 1.75
CA THR A 72 -2.27 7.02 1.46
C THR A 72 -1.13 7.42 0.52
N GLU A 73 -1.13 8.66 0.09
CA GLU A 73 -0.13 9.21 -0.83
C GLU A 73 1.31 8.94 -0.38
N GLN A 74 2.19 8.75 -1.34
CA GLN A 74 3.63 8.50 -1.19
C GLN A 74 3.93 7.20 -0.44
N ASP A 75 3.16 6.15 -0.70
CA ASP A 75 3.41 4.83 -0.16
C ASP A 75 3.34 3.76 -1.24
N PHE A 76 4.05 2.66 -1.03
CA PHE A 76 4.04 1.50 -1.91
C PHE A 76 3.02 0.47 -1.45
N PHE A 77 2.38 -0.19 -2.41
CA PHE A 77 1.49 -1.32 -2.12
C PHE A 77 1.52 -2.37 -3.22
N THR A 78 1.25 -3.59 -2.84
CA THR A 78 1.08 -4.75 -3.73
C THR A 78 0.59 -5.94 -2.90
N SER A 79 0.05 -6.97 -3.52
CA SER A 79 -0.06 -8.29 -2.92
C SER A 79 1.29 -9.00 -3.04
N LEU A 80 2.17 -8.77 -2.04
CA LEU A 80 3.58 -9.12 -2.11
C LEU A 80 3.82 -10.61 -2.37
N ASP A 81 3.08 -11.49 -1.70
CA ASP A 81 3.20 -12.93 -1.89
C ASP A 81 2.89 -13.32 -3.35
N SER A 82 1.75 -12.86 -3.87
CA SER A 82 1.35 -13.10 -5.26
C SER A 82 2.36 -12.52 -6.26
N PHE A 83 2.85 -11.30 -6.03
CA PHE A 83 3.84 -10.66 -6.89
C PHE A 83 5.17 -11.42 -6.92
N MET A 84 5.63 -11.93 -5.77
CA MET A 84 6.91 -12.64 -5.67
C MET A 84 6.84 -14.05 -6.17
N THR A 85 5.73 -14.77 -5.90
CA THR A 85 5.58 -16.20 -6.25
C THR A 85 4.87 -16.42 -7.59
N GLU A 86 4.29 -15.37 -8.18
CA GLU A 86 3.46 -15.44 -9.40
C GLU A 86 2.26 -16.41 -9.26
N THR A 87 1.74 -16.57 -8.06
CA THR A 87 0.55 -17.36 -7.76
C THR A 87 -0.69 -16.47 -7.55
N PRO A 88 -1.91 -16.99 -7.71
CA PRO A 88 -3.14 -16.21 -7.50
C PRO A 88 -3.20 -15.60 -6.10
N SER A 89 -3.53 -14.30 -6.04
CA SER A 89 -3.70 -13.56 -4.78
C SER A 89 -5.01 -13.92 -4.09
N LEU A 90 -5.03 -13.80 -2.75
CA LEU A 90 -6.25 -13.77 -1.95
C LEU A 90 -6.76 -12.34 -1.71
N ASP A 91 -5.94 -11.34 -2.07
CA ASP A 91 -6.20 -9.95 -1.80
C ASP A 91 -6.95 -9.28 -2.95
N TYR A 92 -7.73 -8.27 -2.58
CA TYR A 92 -8.25 -7.25 -3.47
C TYR A 92 -7.54 -5.94 -3.17
N TYR A 93 -7.24 -5.15 -4.20
CA TYR A 93 -6.85 -3.75 -4.05
C TYR A 93 -7.82 -2.88 -4.86
N GLU A 94 -8.42 -1.89 -4.20
CA GLU A 94 -9.45 -1.01 -4.77
C GLU A 94 -9.17 0.45 -4.39
N THR A 95 -9.30 1.36 -5.36
CA THR A 95 -9.24 2.80 -5.12
C THR A 95 -10.49 3.26 -4.36
N ILE A 96 -10.30 3.99 -3.25
CA ILE A 96 -11.41 4.64 -2.54
C ILE A 96 -11.76 5.98 -3.19
N THR A 97 -10.75 6.73 -3.59
CA THR A 97 -10.87 8.02 -4.29
C THR A 97 -10.26 7.91 -5.69
N GLU A 98 -10.53 8.89 -6.55
CA GLU A 98 -9.72 9.08 -7.75
C GLU A 98 -8.24 9.13 -7.35
N SER A 99 -7.41 8.35 -8.03
CA SER A 99 -6.05 8.08 -7.62
C SER A 99 -5.10 8.10 -8.81
N ARG A 100 -3.90 8.65 -8.60
CA ARG A 100 -2.79 8.47 -9.51
C ARG A 100 -1.82 7.44 -8.94
N VAL A 101 -1.61 6.37 -9.69
CA VAL A 101 -0.65 5.33 -9.34
C VAL A 101 0.54 5.37 -10.31
N ILE A 102 1.72 5.05 -9.80
CA ILE A 102 2.93 4.85 -10.59
C ILE A 102 3.35 3.41 -10.35
N LYS A 103 3.31 2.58 -11.40
CA LYS A 103 3.49 1.12 -11.26
C LYS A 103 4.72 0.62 -12.00
N ILE A 104 5.33 -0.41 -11.46
CA ILE A 104 6.42 -1.18 -12.08
C ILE A 104 5.97 -2.62 -12.32
N SER A 105 6.24 -3.15 -13.51
CA SER A 105 5.96 -4.56 -13.81
C SER A 105 6.94 -5.50 -13.11
N LYS A 106 6.55 -6.78 -12.96
CA LYS A 106 7.46 -7.83 -12.43
C LYS A 106 8.74 -7.92 -13.25
N LEU A 107 8.63 -7.83 -14.57
CA LEU A 107 9.78 -7.88 -15.47
C LEU A 107 10.76 -6.73 -15.22
N ASP A 108 10.26 -5.49 -15.19
CA ASP A 108 11.09 -4.30 -14.96
C ASP A 108 11.68 -4.28 -13.55
N PHE A 109 10.91 -4.73 -12.55
CA PHE A 109 11.39 -4.93 -11.18
C PHE A 109 12.59 -5.87 -11.15
N ASP A 110 12.51 -7.03 -11.81
CA ASP A 110 13.59 -8.03 -11.86
C ASP A 110 14.82 -7.49 -12.62
N ILE A 111 14.61 -6.68 -13.66
CA ILE A 111 15.70 -6.00 -14.38
C ILE A 111 16.42 -5.03 -13.44
N LEU A 112 15.69 -4.13 -12.76
CA LEU A 112 16.29 -3.20 -11.81
C LEU A 112 17.04 -3.92 -10.70
N GLN A 113 16.48 -5.04 -10.20
CA GLN A 113 17.10 -5.87 -9.16
C GLN A 113 18.44 -6.48 -9.60
N LYS A 114 18.57 -6.82 -10.88
CA LYS A 114 19.79 -7.43 -11.43
C LYS A 114 20.83 -6.41 -11.87
N GLU A 115 20.38 -5.28 -12.42
CA GLU A 115 21.26 -4.34 -13.10
C GLU A 115 21.71 -3.17 -12.21
N THR A 116 21.09 -2.99 -11.03
CA THR A 116 21.40 -1.85 -10.16
C THR A 116 21.62 -2.26 -8.72
N ASN A 117 22.51 -1.57 -8.02
CA ASN A 117 22.73 -1.79 -6.58
C ASN A 117 21.75 -0.99 -5.72
N PHE A 118 21.31 0.19 -6.20
CA PHE A 118 20.42 1.06 -5.42
C PHE A 118 19.05 0.41 -5.19
N TRP A 119 18.55 -0.34 -6.18
CA TRP A 119 17.21 -0.92 -6.13
C TRP A 119 17.08 -1.97 -5.02
N ALA A 120 18.06 -2.86 -4.90
CA ALA A 120 18.07 -3.86 -3.83
C ALA A 120 18.09 -3.21 -2.42
N ILE A 121 18.86 -2.13 -2.25
CA ILE A 121 18.93 -1.37 -1.00
C ILE A 121 17.59 -0.71 -0.74
N PHE A 122 17.02 -0.02 -1.73
CA PHE A 122 15.73 0.65 -1.64
C PHE A 122 14.60 -0.31 -1.26
N VAL A 123 14.48 -1.44 -1.97
CA VAL A 123 13.46 -2.48 -1.69
C VAL A 123 13.58 -3.00 -0.26
N LYS A 124 14.81 -3.24 0.21
CA LYS A 124 15.06 -3.67 1.59
C LYS A 124 14.58 -2.64 2.60
N GLU A 125 14.89 -1.34 2.39
CA GLU A 125 14.48 -0.27 3.30
C GLU A 125 12.94 -0.15 3.36
N VAL A 126 12.26 -0.11 2.22
CA VAL A 126 10.79 -0.05 2.16
C VAL A 126 10.16 -1.30 2.81
N THR A 127 10.71 -2.49 2.55
CA THR A 127 10.19 -3.72 3.15
C THR A 127 10.33 -3.69 4.69
N ASN A 128 11.45 -3.19 5.21
CA ASN A 128 11.69 -3.06 6.65
C ASN A 128 10.71 -2.04 7.28
N GLU A 129 10.45 -0.89 6.61
CA GLU A 129 9.48 0.09 7.07
C GLU A 129 8.07 -0.54 7.16
N HIS A 130 7.62 -1.23 6.11
CA HIS A 130 6.32 -1.90 6.09
C HIS A 130 6.22 -3.02 7.14
N LEU A 131 7.29 -3.80 7.33
CA LEU A 131 7.33 -4.83 8.39
C LEU A 131 7.22 -4.19 9.77
N SER A 132 7.94 -3.11 10.03
CA SER A 132 7.87 -2.38 11.30
C SER A 132 6.48 -1.84 11.58
N CYS A 133 5.81 -1.24 10.58
CA CYS A 133 4.43 -0.78 10.70
C CYS A 133 3.45 -1.93 11.00
N LYS A 134 3.64 -3.09 10.35
CA LYS A 134 2.80 -4.28 10.63
C LYS A 134 3.02 -4.82 12.05
N LEU A 135 4.26 -4.89 12.52
CA LEU A 135 4.58 -5.34 13.89
C LEU A 135 4.02 -4.37 14.94
N GLU A 136 4.12 -3.06 14.70
CA GLU A 136 3.51 -2.06 15.58
C GLU A 136 1.99 -2.24 15.66
N ARG A 137 1.32 -2.45 14.52
CA ARG A 137 -0.12 -2.72 14.49
C ARG A 137 -0.50 -3.99 15.24
N VAL A 138 0.28 -5.08 15.12
CA VAL A 138 0.07 -6.31 15.91
C VAL A 138 0.18 -6.01 17.40
N LYS A 139 1.19 -5.25 17.82
CA LYS A 139 1.34 -4.80 19.22
C LYS A 139 0.13 -3.98 19.67
N ASP A 140 -0.36 -3.06 18.86
CA ASP A 140 -1.54 -2.24 19.16
C ASP A 140 -2.80 -3.11 19.38
N PHE A 141 -2.99 -4.16 18.60
CA PHE A 141 -4.07 -5.12 18.81
C PHE A 141 -3.98 -5.86 20.15
N GLN A 142 -2.78 -6.09 20.66
CA GLN A 142 -2.54 -6.80 21.91
C GLN A 142 -2.62 -5.88 23.13
N THR A 143 -2.31 -4.60 22.98
CA THR A 143 -2.06 -3.70 24.12
C THR A 143 -3.05 -2.55 24.25
N LEU A 144 -3.75 -2.17 23.16
CA LEU A 144 -4.65 -1.03 23.14
C LEU A 144 -6.12 -1.46 23.03
N THR A 145 -7.00 -0.73 23.69
CA THR A 145 -8.45 -0.81 23.50
C THR A 145 -8.83 -0.34 22.10
N GLY A 146 -10.02 -0.71 21.61
CA GLY A 146 -10.53 -0.22 20.32
C GLY A 146 -10.55 1.31 20.22
N LYS A 147 -10.97 1.99 21.29
CA LYS A 147 -10.98 3.47 21.35
C LYS A 147 -9.57 4.05 21.23
N GLU A 148 -8.58 3.51 21.91
CA GLU A 148 -7.19 3.97 21.82
C GLU A 148 -6.62 3.74 20.44
N ARG A 149 -6.89 2.58 19.80
CA ARG A 149 -6.48 2.33 18.40
C ARG A 149 -7.09 3.34 17.45
N TYR A 150 -8.38 3.67 17.61
CA TYR A 150 -9.03 4.67 16.77
C TYR A 150 -8.45 6.06 16.96
N LEU A 151 -8.24 6.52 18.19
CA LEU A 151 -7.62 7.81 18.46
C LEU A 151 -6.18 7.90 17.89
N LYS A 152 -5.40 6.83 18.03
CA LYS A 152 -4.07 6.73 17.42
C LYS A 152 -4.17 6.84 15.89
N PHE A 153 -5.09 6.12 15.26
CA PHE A 153 -5.33 6.14 13.82
C PHE A 153 -5.70 7.54 13.31
N VAL A 154 -6.64 8.23 13.96
CA VAL A 154 -7.07 9.59 13.57
C VAL A 154 -5.91 10.58 13.66
N ASN A 155 -5.09 10.49 14.70
CA ASN A 155 -3.92 11.34 14.87
C ASN A 155 -2.85 11.08 13.81
N GLN A 156 -2.62 9.81 13.48
CA GLN A 156 -1.56 9.40 12.54
C GLN A 156 -1.99 9.59 11.08
N TYR A 157 -3.28 9.36 10.77
CA TYR A 157 -3.81 9.34 9.42
C TYR A 157 -5.09 10.20 9.27
N PRO A 158 -5.02 11.52 9.51
CA PRO A 158 -6.21 12.39 9.47
C PRO A 158 -6.91 12.40 8.11
N LYS A 159 -6.16 12.30 6.99
CA LYS A 159 -6.74 12.18 5.65
C LYS A 159 -7.57 10.91 5.48
N LEU A 160 -7.08 9.75 5.96
CA LEU A 160 -7.83 8.50 5.93
C LEU A 160 -9.09 8.58 6.78
N ALA A 161 -9.00 9.15 7.98
CA ALA A 161 -10.14 9.31 8.88
C ALA A 161 -11.29 10.14 8.27
N LEU A 162 -10.97 11.09 7.39
CA LEU A 162 -11.96 11.96 6.73
C LEU A 162 -12.55 11.37 5.45
N ASN A 163 -11.83 10.48 4.76
CA ASN A 163 -12.20 10.04 3.40
C ASN A 163 -12.55 8.55 3.31
N VAL A 164 -12.28 7.77 4.35
CA VAL A 164 -12.56 6.33 4.39
C VAL A 164 -13.84 6.09 5.19
N SER A 165 -14.70 5.19 4.73
CA SER A 165 -15.95 4.85 5.43
C SER A 165 -15.68 4.26 6.82
N ILE A 166 -16.61 4.47 7.75
CA ILE A 166 -16.58 3.91 9.10
C ILE A 166 -16.41 2.38 9.06
N ASP A 167 -17.06 1.70 8.15
CA ASP A 167 -16.98 0.24 8.01
C ASP A 167 -15.56 -0.22 7.65
N ASN A 168 -14.91 0.47 6.71
CA ASN A 168 -13.53 0.15 6.33
C ASN A 168 -12.53 0.47 7.45
N ILE A 169 -12.70 1.60 8.16
CA ILE A 169 -11.87 1.96 9.31
C ILE A 169 -12.07 0.95 10.44
N ALA A 170 -13.30 0.60 10.78
CA ALA A 170 -13.62 -0.37 11.80
C ALA A 170 -12.99 -1.74 11.48
N SER A 171 -13.16 -2.21 10.24
CA SER A 171 -12.54 -3.45 9.76
C SER A 171 -11.01 -3.39 9.89
N PHE A 172 -10.37 -2.29 9.45
CA PHE A 172 -8.92 -2.08 9.55
C PHE A 172 -8.42 -2.08 11.00
N LEU A 173 -9.21 -1.53 11.94
CA LEU A 173 -8.90 -1.46 13.36
C LEU A 173 -9.34 -2.69 14.16
N GLY A 174 -9.94 -3.70 13.51
CA GLY A 174 -10.46 -4.89 14.19
C GLY A 174 -11.59 -4.57 15.16
N MET A 175 -12.52 -3.72 14.75
CA MET A 175 -13.67 -3.27 15.54
C MET A 175 -14.97 -3.50 14.78
N GLU A 176 -16.08 -3.58 15.51
CA GLU A 176 -17.40 -3.52 14.89
C GLU A 176 -17.76 -2.07 14.56
N PRO A 177 -18.38 -1.77 13.38
CA PRO A 177 -18.76 -0.43 12.98
C PRO A 177 -19.59 0.33 14.01
N GLN A 178 -20.54 -0.36 14.66
CA GLN A 178 -21.39 0.23 15.69
C GLN A 178 -20.58 0.66 16.93
N SER A 179 -19.51 -0.06 17.24
CA SER A 179 -18.60 0.30 18.35
C SER A 179 -17.80 1.53 18.01
N LEU A 180 -17.34 1.65 16.76
CA LEU A 180 -16.60 2.82 16.29
C LEU A 180 -17.50 4.06 16.25
N SER A 181 -18.74 3.95 15.77
CA SER A 181 -19.69 5.08 15.68
C SER A 181 -20.07 5.69 17.05
N ARG A 182 -19.79 5.01 18.16
CA ARG A 182 -20.08 5.50 19.51
C ARG A 182 -18.88 6.20 20.17
N ILE A 183 -17.74 6.23 19.53
CA ILE A 183 -16.52 6.90 20.02
C ILE A 183 -16.51 8.36 19.58
#